data_36ce72fa869e7cdda40f9f488a0d7128
#
_entry.id   36ce72fa869e7cdda40f9f488a0d7128
#
_cell.length_a   1.000
_cell.length_b   1.000
_cell.length_c   1.000
_cell.angle_alpha   90.00
_cell.angle_beta   90.00
_cell.angle_gamma   90.00
#
_symmetry.space_group_name_H-M   'P 1'
#
loop_
_entity.id
_entity.type
_entity.pdbx_description
1 polymer ?
#
loop_
_entity_poly.entity_id
_entity_poly.type
_entity_poly.pdbx_seq_one_letter_code
_entity_poly.pdbx_strand_id
1 'polypeptide(L)'
;MELRVSDVEQLKKRARKQAAAQVFVGGTADLAVDLGPLSGCRASIKAGYGPLGTEPVATPGDRLIWLLDGHAEIESSSGLITHVSQGESTVLAGGFAYRLEFPTLTLYLCVEAGS
;
A
#
# COMPACT_ATOMS: atom_id res chain seq x y z
N MET A 1 26.82 14.25 1.83
CA MET A 1 25.54 13.49 1.66
C MET A 1 25.11 13.60 0.22
N GLU A 2 24.90 12.48 -0.42
CA GLU A 2 24.37 12.45 -1.77
C GLU A 2 22.85 12.53 -1.76
N LEU A 3 22.30 13.31 -2.68
CA LEU A 3 20.87 13.31 -2.92
C LEU A 3 20.49 12.10 -3.75
N ARG A 4 19.41 11.42 -3.35
CA ARG A 4 18.86 10.32 -4.11
C ARG A 4 17.61 10.78 -4.82
N VAL A 5 17.63 10.63 -6.15
CA VAL A 5 16.50 11.01 -7.00
C VAL A 5 15.84 9.74 -7.50
N SER A 6 14.53 9.63 -7.32
CA SER A 6 13.76 8.50 -7.82
C SER A 6 12.77 8.99 -8.89
N ASP A 7 12.68 8.26 -9.98
CA ASP A 7 11.67 8.51 -11.00
C ASP A 7 10.40 7.74 -10.62
N VAL A 8 9.44 8.45 -10.03
CA VAL A 8 8.20 7.86 -9.52
C VAL A 8 7.40 7.19 -10.64
N GLU A 9 7.39 7.78 -11.84
CA GLU A 9 6.65 7.19 -12.96
C GLU A 9 7.26 5.85 -13.40
N GLN A 10 8.59 5.73 -13.39
CA GLN A 10 9.25 4.47 -13.68
C GLN A 10 8.99 3.43 -12.59
N LEU A 11 9.00 3.84 -11.33
CA LEU A 11 8.69 2.94 -10.21
C LEU A 11 7.25 2.46 -10.28
N LYS A 12 6.32 3.34 -10.63
CA LYS A 12 4.91 2.97 -10.82
C LYS A 12 4.75 1.95 -11.95
N LYS A 13 5.41 2.18 -13.09
CA LYS A 13 5.37 1.24 -14.23
C LYS A 13 5.90 -0.13 -13.85
N ARG A 14 7.02 -0.17 -13.15
CA ARG A 14 7.63 -1.42 -12.69
C ARG A 14 6.72 -2.16 -11.71
N ALA A 15 6.17 -1.45 -10.74
CA ALA A 15 5.26 -2.03 -9.77
C ALA A 15 4.00 -2.57 -10.43
N ARG A 16 3.43 -1.82 -11.38
CA ARG A 16 2.23 -2.24 -12.11
C ARG A 16 2.49 -3.50 -12.93
N LYS A 17 3.63 -3.56 -13.62
CA LYS A 17 4.01 -4.71 -14.44
C LYS A 17 4.17 -5.97 -13.59
N GLN A 18 4.86 -5.86 -12.46
CA GLN A 18 5.10 -6.98 -11.56
C GLN A 18 3.80 -7.44 -10.89
N ALA A 19 2.95 -6.48 -10.49
CA ALA A 19 1.66 -6.82 -9.89
C ALA A 19 0.72 -7.50 -10.89
N ALA A 20 0.70 -7.05 -12.14
CA ALA A 20 -0.08 -7.69 -13.20
C ALA A 20 0.36 -9.14 -13.40
N ALA A 21 1.66 -9.42 -13.32
CA ALA A 21 2.17 -10.79 -13.40
C ALA A 21 1.69 -11.63 -12.19
N GLN A 22 1.67 -11.07 -10.98
CA GLN A 22 1.15 -11.77 -9.81
C GLN A 22 -0.34 -12.08 -9.95
N VAL A 23 -1.13 -11.13 -10.44
CA VAL A 23 -2.57 -11.32 -10.67
C VAL A 23 -2.81 -12.45 -11.68
N PHE A 24 -2.02 -12.48 -12.74
CA PHE A 24 -2.14 -13.51 -13.77
C PHE A 24 -1.90 -14.91 -13.20
N VAL A 25 -0.97 -15.06 -12.26
CA VAL A 25 -0.62 -16.34 -11.66
C VAL A 25 -1.55 -16.71 -10.52
N GLY A 26 -1.85 -15.78 -9.62
CA GLY A 26 -2.53 -16.10 -8.36
C GLY A 26 -3.86 -15.38 -8.11
N GLY A 27 -4.30 -14.48 -8.99
CA GLY A 27 -5.56 -13.74 -8.83
C GLY A 27 -5.50 -12.58 -7.87
N THR A 28 -4.42 -12.41 -7.11
CA THR A 28 -4.19 -11.29 -6.20
C THR A 28 -2.77 -10.76 -6.35
N ALA A 29 -2.54 -9.54 -5.89
CA ALA A 29 -1.19 -8.97 -5.85
C ALA A 29 -0.98 -8.19 -4.56
N ASP A 30 0.22 -8.32 -4.00
CA ASP A 30 0.69 -7.55 -2.85
C ASP A 30 2.20 -7.37 -3.03
N LEU A 31 2.58 -6.22 -3.56
CA LEU A 31 3.93 -5.96 -4.02
C LEU A 31 4.40 -4.60 -3.50
N ALA A 32 5.67 -4.51 -3.14
CA ALA A 32 6.28 -3.25 -2.70
C ALA A 32 7.59 -2.99 -3.44
N VAL A 33 7.80 -1.73 -3.83
CA VAL A 33 9.05 -1.24 -4.40
C VAL A 33 9.56 -0.15 -3.46
N ASP A 34 10.68 -0.42 -2.79
CA ASP A 34 11.23 0.51 -1.81
C ASP A 34 11.73 1.80 -2.49
N LEU A 35 11.46 2.93 -1.85
CA LEU A 35 11.95 4.24 -2.29
C LEU A 35 13.30 4.59 -1.67
N GLY A 36 13.76 3.78 -0.73
CA GLY A 36 15.02 3.97 -0.05
C GLY A 36 14.83 4.15 1.46
N PRO A 37 15.92 4.18 2.22
CA PRO A 37 15.85 4.31 3.68
C PRO A 37 15.43 5.71 4.09
N LEU A 38 14.58 5.79 5.10
CA LEU A 38 14.23 6.99 5.83
C LEU A 38 14.49 6.75 7.31
N SER A 39 14.91 7.79 8.03
CA SER A 39 15.15 7.66 9.46
C SER A 39 13.85 7.35 10.18
N GLY A 40 13.77 6.18 10.82
CA GLY A 40 12.61 5.75 11.60
C GLY A 40 11.39 5.35 10.78
N CYS A 41 11.47 5.38 9.44
CA CYS A 41 10.35 5.07 8.57
C CYS A 41 10.80 4.25 7.37
N ARG A 42 9.84 3.57 6.75
CA ARG A 42 10.02 2.92 5.46
C ARG A 42 9.01 3.48 4.48
N ALA A 43 9.49 3.99 3.34
CA ALA A 43 8.64 4.45 2.25
C ALA A 43 8.73 3.49 1.07
N SER A 44 7.59 3.17 0.48
CA SER A 44 7.54 2.29 -0.68
C SER A 44 6.36 2.65 -1.57
N ILE A 45 6.48 2.35 -2.86
CA ILE A 45 5.33 2.31 -3.76
C ILE A 45 4.83 0.88 -3.76
N LYS A 46 3.58 0.70 -3.39
CA LYS A 46 2.96 -0.61 -3.33
C LYS A 46 1.93 -0.76 -4.44
N ALA A 47 1.79 -1.97 -4.92
CA ALA A 47 0.75 -2.35 -5.86
C ALA A 47 -0.05 -3.49 -5.25
N GLY A 48 -1.37 -3.33 -5.21
CA GLY A 48 -2.27 -4.32 -4.65
C GLY A 48 -3.44 -4.61 -5.56
N TYR A 49 -3.92 -5.85 -5.50
CA TYR A 49 -5.14 -6.30 -6.16
C TYR A 49 -5.78 -7.39 -5.32
N GLY A 50 -7.09 -7.26 -5.11
CA GLY A 50 -7.86 -8.22 -4.33
C GLY A 50 -7.76 -7.99 -2.84
N PRO A 51 -8.31 -8.91 -2.03
CA PRO A 51 -8.21 -8.81 -0.59
C PRO A 51 -6.81 -9.18 -0.10
N LEU A 52 -6.26 -8.37 0.79
CA LEU A 52 -4.99 -8.65 1.45
C LEU A 52 -5.27 -9.31 2.79
N GLY A 53 -5.44 -10.63 2.76
CA GLY A 53 -5.77 -11.40 3.94
C GLY A 53 -7.27 -11.61 4.13
N THR A 54 -7.63 -12.46 5.07
CA THR A 54 -9.02 -12.82 5.37
C THR A 54 -9.58 -12.05 6.56
N GLU A 55 -8.71 -11.50 7.42
CA GLU A 55 -9.10 -10.81 8.65
C GLU A 55 -8.27 -9.54 8.83
N PRO A 56 -8.81 -8.53 9.55
CA PRO A 56 -8.02 -7.37 9.93
C PRO A 56 -6.80 -7.77 10.76
N VAL A 57 -5.67 -7.12 10.46
CA VAL A 57 -4.39 -7.37 11.13
C VAL A 57 -3.85 -6.04 11.66
N ALA A 58 -3.38 -6.06 12.91
CA ALA A 58 -2.73 -4.89 13.51
C ALA A 58 -1.24 -4.86 13.14
N THR A 59 -0.72 -3.65 12.96
CA THR A 59 0.72 -3.42 12.78
C THR A 59 1.23 -2.62 13.98
N PRO A 60 2.53 -2.76 14.34
CA PRO A 60 3.06 -2.07 15.53
C PRO A 60 3.10 -0.56 15.40
N GLY A 61 3.36 -0.03 14.19
CA GLY A 61 3.45 1.40 13.97
C GLY A 61 2.37 1.92 13.04
N ASP A 62 2.30 3.25 12.93
CA ASP A 62 1.37 3.90 12.02
C ASP A 62 1.78 3.69 10.57
N ARG A 63 0.78 3.68 9.67
CA ARG A 63 1.00 3.64 8.23
C ARG A 63 0.24 4.76 7.56
N LEU A 64 0.92 5.52 6.72
CA LEU A 64 0.27 6.44 5.79
C LEU A 64 0.06 5.72 4.46
N ILE A 65 -1.14 5.77 3.95
CA ILE A 65 -1.50 5.22 2.64
C ILE A 65 -2.02 6.35 1.79
N TRP A 66 -1.38 6.59 0.64
CA TRP A 66 -1.76 7.62 -0.31
C TRP A 66 -1.98 6.97 -1.67
N LEU A 67 -3.21 6.95 -2.15
CA LEU A 67 -3.54 6.31 -3.41
C LEU A 67 -3.07 7.14 -4.60
N LEU A 68 -2.20 6.54 -5.40
CA LEU A 68 -1.66 7.14 -6.61
C LEU A 68 -2.53 6.80 -7.82
N ASP A 69 -3.16 5.62 -7.82
CA ASP A 69 -3.99 5.14 -8.91
C ASP A 69 -4.86 3.99 -8.40
N GLY A 70 -6.15 4.04 -8.65
CA GLY A 70 -7.06 2.97 -8.27
C GLY A 70 -7.94 3.32 -7.06
N HIS A 71 -8.34 2.29 -6.33
CA HIS A 71 -9.30 2.40 -5.24
C HIS A 71 -8.99 1.37 -4.15
N ALA A 72 -9.20 1.75 -2.91
CA ALA A 72 -9.01 0.85 -1.77
C ALA A 72 -10.24 0.87 -0.86
N GLU A 73 -10.54 -0.29 -0.30
CA GLU A 73 -11.49 -0.45 0.79
C GLU A 73 -10.72 -0.90 2.03
N ILE A 74 -10.93 -0.22 3.14
CA ILE A 74 -10.23 -0.50 4.40
C ILE A 74 -11.27 -0.89 5.43
N GLU A 75 -11.19 -2.14 5.89
CA GLU A 75 -12.08 -2.67 6.90
C GLU A 75 -11.39 -2.66 8.26
N SER A 76 -12.02 -2.05 9.25
CA SER A 76 -11.55 -2.09 10.63
C SER A 76 -12.03 -3.36 11.35
N SER A 77 -11.47 -3.63 12.52
CA SER A 77 -11.88 -4.78 13.34
C SER A 77 -13.33 -4.71 13.78
N SER A 78 -13.94 -3.52 13.78
CA SER A 78 -15.37 -3.34 14.09
C SER A 78 -16.29 -3.57 12.88
N GLY A 79 -15.72 -3.87 11.71
CA GLY A 79 -16.48 -4.08 10.48
C GLY A 79 -16.78 -2.81 9.70
N LEU A 80 -16.31 -1.65 10.17
CA LEU A 80 -16.48 -0.39 9.42
C LEU A 80 -15.59 -0.39 8.20
N ILE A 81 -16.17 -0.09 7.03
CA ILE A 81 -15.46 -0.02 5.76
C ILE A 81 -15.31 1.44 5.35
N THR A 82 -14.07 1.84 5.08
CA THR A 82 -13.73 3.17 4.58
C THR A 82 -13.22 3.04 3.15
N HIS A 83 -13.72 3.89 2.25
CA HIS A 83 -13.30 3.93 0.86
C HIS A 83 -12.28 5.04 0.66
N VAL A 84 -11.18 4.72 -0.03
CA VAL A 84 -10.13 5.68 -0.38
C VAL A 84 -9.95 5.63 -1.89
N SER A 85 -9.98 6.80 -2.52
CA SER A 85 -9.90 6.94 -3.97
C SER A 85 -8.57 7.58 -4.38
N GLN A 86 -8.28 7.55 -5.68
CA GLN A 86 -7.08 8.17 -6.24
C GLN A 86 -6.92 9.61 -5.75
N GLY A 87 -5.72 9.95 -5.30
CA GLY A 87 -5.38 11.27 -4.78
C GLY A 87 -5.70 11.47 -3.31
N GLU A 88 -6.42 10.53 -2.69
CA GLU A 88 -6.74 10.59 -1.27
C GLU A 88 -5.71 9.81 -0.45
N SER A 89 -5.60 10.18 0.82
CA SER A 89 -4.72 9.50 1.75
C SER A 89 -5.42 9.23 3.07
N THR A 90 -4.92 8.24 3.81
CA THR A 90 -5.41 7.93 5.15
C THR A 90 -4.25 7.42 6.00
N VAL A 91 -4.38 7.57 7.30
CA VAL A 91 -3.42 7.03 8.27
C VAL A 91 -4.07 5.87 8.99
N LEU A 92 -3.42 4.72 8.96
CA LEU A 92 -3.83 3.55 9.72
C LEU A 92 -2.99 3.51 11.00
N ALA A 93 -3.65 3.76 12.13
CA ALA A 93 -2.96 3.87 13.41
C ALA A 93 -2.38 2.52 13.84
N GLY A 94 -1.15 2.54 14.39
CA GLY A 94 -0.53 1.36 14.96
C GLY A 94 -1.35 0.80 16.13
N GLY A 95 -1.33 -0.51 16.30
CA GLY A 95 -2.09 -1.21 17.34
C GLY A 95 -3.55 -1.47 17.02
N PHE A 96 -4.09 -0.88 15.96
CA PHE A 96 -5.45 -1.16 15.50
C PHE A 96 -5.40 -2.07 14.28
N ALA A 97 -6.37 -2.98 14.18
CA ALA A 97 -6.41 -3.97 13.11
C ALA A 97 -7.21 -3.45 11.91
N TYR A 98 -6.64 -3.62 10.73
CA TYR A 98 -7.26 -3.23 9.46
C TYR A 98 -7.03 -4.32 8.41
N ARG A 99 -7.97 -4.44 7.47
CA ARG A 99 -7.83 -5.28 6.28
C ARG A 99 -8.00 -4.40 5.06
N LEU A 100 -7.07 -4.55 4.12
CA LEU A 100 -7.11 -3.80 2.86
C LEU A 100 -7.68 -4.70 1.76
N GLU A 101 -8.52 -4.11 0.91
CA GLU A 101 -9.02 -4.77 -0.29
C GLU A 101 -8.96 -3.79 -1.44
N PHE A 102 -8.46 -4.26 -2.58
CA PHE A 102 -8.31 -3.46 -3.79
C PHE A 102 -9.18 -4.04 -4.90
N PRO A 103 -10.36 -3.43 -5.17
CA PRO A 103 -11.26 -3.94 -6.21
C PRO A 103 -10.66 -3.89 -7.61
N THR A 104 -9.69 -2.99 -7.82
CA THR A 104 -8.93 -2.88 -9.07
C THR A 104 -7.45 -2.89 -8.74
N LEU A 105 -6.61 -3.10 -9.76
CA LEU A 105 -5.16 -2.98 -9.56
C LEU A 105 -4.83 -1.55 -9.14
N THR A 106 -4.31 -1.40 -7.93
CA THR A 106 -4.14 -0.11 -7.25
C THR A 106 -2.68 0.12 -6.94
N LEU A 107 -2.20 1.34 -7.21
CA LEU A 107 -0.88 1.79 -6.82
C LEU A 107 -1.01 2.82 -5.71
N TYR A 108 -0.22 2.68 -4.66
CA TYR A 108 -0.26 3.61 -3.55
C TYR A 108 1.13 3.80 -2.93
N LEU A 109 1.35 5.01 -2.41
CA LEU A 109 2.51 5.30 -1.59
C LEU A 109 2.21 4.85 -0.17
N CYS A 110 3.12 4.09 0.41
CA CYS A 110 3.01 3.64 1.80
C CYS A 110 4.23 4.11 2.59
N VAL A 111 3.98 4.78 3.70
CA VAL A 111 5.03 5.15 4.66
C VAL A 111 4.70 4.46 5.97
N GLU A 112 5.59 3.57 6.40
CA GLU A 112 5.41 2.81 7.63
C GLU A 112 6.39 3.31 8.68
N ALA A 113 5.86 3.61 9.88
CA ALA A 113 6.71 3.94 11.01
C ALA A 113 7.50 2.69 11.43
N GLY A 114 8.77 2.86 11.76
CA GLY A 114 9.60 1.80 12.27
C GLY A 114 9.11 1.34 13.65
N SER A 115 9.22 0.06 13.88
CA SER A 115 8.89 -0.53 15.18
C SER A 115 10.13 -0.75 16.00
#